data_4f32176b010a26dfdda0c8096774f83e
#
_entry.id   4f32176b010a26dfdda0c8096774f83e
#
_cell.length_a   1.000
_cell.length_b   1.000
_cell.length_c   1.000
_cell.angle_alpha   90.00
_cell.angle_beta   90.00
_cell.angle_gamma   90.00
#
_symmetry.space_group_name_H-M   'P 1'
#
loop_
_entity.id
_entity.type
_entity.pdbx_description
1 polymer ?
#
loop_
_entity_poly.entity_id
_entity_poly.type
_entity_poly.pdbx_seq_one_letter_code
_entity_poly.pdbx_strand_id
1 'polypeptide(L)'
;MYFCSEKQIIMHLGIAEELKDLHFLSGSDFVVQQKKITARKEFYPYENGSKIFITGGEDREDFSNLINAAQKAVKCGYSVYVLPNPNAVRTADFIFVRKGVYTLYDLKTISGKNSAENRLIESIGQTNRVLLNITSDYNPGSLARSIKRYFENSSTAIEVLLFQREENGVDNP
;
A
#
# COMPACT_ATOMS: atom_id res chain seq x y z
N MET A 1 -14.57 -12.89 -23.95
CA MET A 1 -13.13 -12.99 -24.26
C MET A 1 -12.58 -11.56 -24.31
N TYR A 2 -11.95 -11.12 -23.23
CA TYR A 2 -11.36 -9.77 -23.20
C TYR A 2 -9.95 -9.87 -23.74
N PHE A 3 -9.72 -9.27 -24.90
CA PHE A 3 -8.37 -9.08 -25.43
C PHE A 3 -7.64 -8.06 -24.55
N CYS A 4 -6.75 -8.53 -23.69
CA CYS A 4 -5.75 -7.68 -23.10
C CYS A 4 -4.86 -7.19 -24.26
N SER A 5 -4.97 -5.93 -24.66
CA SER A 5 -4.22 -5.43 -25.82
C SER A 5 -2.73 -5.53 -25.53
N GLU A 6 -1.91 -5.86 -26.54
CA GLU A 6 -0.44 -5.90 -26.44
C GLU A 6 0.14 -4.63 -25.79
N LYS A 7 -0.52 -3.48 -26.00
CA LYS A 7 -0.17 -2.22 -25.36
C LYS A 7 -0.31 -2.23 -23.82
N GLN A 8 -1.34 -2.91 -23.28
CA GLN A 8 -1.49 -3.03 -21.82
C GLN A 8 -0.40 -3.93 -21.23
N ILE A 9 -0.05 -5.01 -21.91
CA ILE A 9 1.02 -5.92 -21.46
C ILE A 9 2.37 -5.22 -21.45
N ILE A 10 2.71 -4.45 -22.49
CA ILE A 10 3.95 -3.69 -22.57
C ILE A 10 4.00 -2.58 -21.51
N MET A 11 2.88 -1.89 -21.24
CA MET A 11 2.78 -0.88 -20.20
C MET A 11 2.99 -1.45 -18.79
N HIS A 12 2.41 -2.61 -18.50
CA HIS A 12 2.62 -3.29 -17.22
C HIS A 12 4.06 -3.75 -17.00
N LEU A 13 4.75 -4.17 -18.06
CA LEU A 13 6.16 -4.54 -17.97
C LEU A 13 7.06 -3.34 -17.63
N GLY A 14 6.82 -2.17 -18.19
CA GLY A 14 7.61 -0.97 -17.90
C GLY A 14 7.48 -0.49 -16.46
N ILE A 15 6.26 -0.48 -15.90
CA ILE A 15 6.04 -0.17 -14.47
C ILE A 15 6.69 -1.24 -13.58
N ALA A 16 6.59 -2.52 -13.94
CA ALA A 16 7.15 -3.60 -13.16
C ALA A 16 8.67 -3.49 -12.99
N GLU A 17 9.40 -3.11 -14.04
CA GLU A 17 10.84 -2.88 -13.97
C GLU A 17 11.18 -1.69 -13.06
N GLU A 18 10.47 -0.58 -13.18
CA GLU A 18 10.67 0.60 -12.34
C GLU A 18 10.36 0.31 -10.86
N LEU A 19 9.35 -0.52 -10.55
CA LEU A 19 9.03 -0.94 -9.19
C LEU A 19 10.07 -1.90 -8.63
N LYS A 20 10.60 -2.79 -9.46
CA LYS A 20 11.66 -3.71 -9.09
C LYS A 20 12.93 -2.96 -8.69
N ASP A 21 13.28 -1.91 -9.40
CA ASP A 21 14.45 -1.10 -9.15
C ASP A 21 14.35 -0.33 -7.83
N LEU A 22 13.15 -0.02 -7.35
CA LEU A 22 12.97 0.67 -6.07
C LEU A 22 13.62 -0.03 -4.88
N HIS A 23 13.70 -1.35 -4.87
CA HIS A 23 14.35 -2.12 -3.79
C HIS A 23 15.86 -1.91 -3.71
N PHE A 24 16.48 -1.44 -4.79
CA PHE A 24 17.93 -1.22 -4.88
C PHE A 24 18.33 0.25 -4.69
N LEU A 25 17.35 1.16 -4.64
CA LEU A 25 17.58 2.59 -4.53
C LEU A 25 17.51 3.06 -3.08
N SER A 26 18.23 4.13 -2.78
CA SER A 26 18.21 4.81 -1.48
C SER A 26 18.37 6.32 -1.65
N GLY A 27 18.07 7.08 -0.60
CA GLY A 27 18.26 8.52 -0.58
C GLY A 27 17.49 9.26 -1.67
N SER A 28 18.16 10.17 -2.35
CA SER A 28 17.56 11.01 -3.42
C SER A 28 17.08 10.18 -4.61
N ASP A 29 17.80 9.16 -5.00
CA ASP A 29 17.47 8.33 -6.16
C ASP A 29 16.17 7.54 -5.93
N PHE A 30 15.95 7.07 -4.72
CA PHE A 30 14.68 6.47 -4.31
C PHE A 30 13.50 7.43 -4.45
N VAL A 31 13.67 8.68 -4.00
CA VAL A 31 12.62 9.71 -4.12
C VAL A 31 12.37 10.08 -5.58
N VAL A 32 13.42 10.25 -6.38
CA VAL A 32 13.31 10.55 -7.82
C VAL A 32 12.56 9.45 -8.55
N GLN A 33 12.84 8.19 -8.25
CA GLN A 33 12.16 7.04 -8.87
C GLN A 33 10.67 6.99 -8.49
N GLN A 34 10.31 7.26 -7.24
CA GLN A 34 8.90 7.35 -6.84
C GLN A 34 8.16 8.48 -7.57
N LYS A 35 8.80 9.66 -7.72
CA LYS A 35 8.23 10.78 -8.50
C LYS A 35 8.01 10.39 -9.95
N LYS A 36 8.96 9.69 -10.57
CA LYS A 36 8.86 9.21 -11.94
C LYS A 36 7.68 8.24 -12.11
N ILE A 37 7.53 7.29 -11.20
CA ILE A 37 6.41 6.33 -11.21
C ILE A 37 5.07 7.07 -11.10
N THR A 38 4.92 7.95 -10.12
CA THR A 38 3.65 8.67 -9.89
C THR A 38 3.29 9.67 -10.99
N ALA A 39 4.25 10.10 -11.81
CA ALA A 39 4.03 10.96 -12.96
C ALA A 39 3.61 10.20 -14.24
N ARG A 40 3.53 8.88 -14.20
CA ARG A 40 3.14 8.08 -15.36
C ARG A 40 1.68 8.33 -15.75
N LYS A 41 1.43 8.38 -17.05
CA LYS A 41 0.10 8.63 -17.63
C LYS A 41 -0.90 7.49 -17.39
N GLU A 42 -0.42 6.32 -17.00
CA GLU A 42 -1.23 5.15 -16.71
C GLU A 42 -2.03 5.30 -15.41
N PHE A 43 -1.61 6.19 -14.49
CA PHE A 43 -2.37 6.50 -13.30
C PHE A 43 -3.52 7.45 -13.62
N TYR A 44 -4.71 7.08 -13.19
CA TYR A 44 -5.92 7.90 -13.28
C TYR A 44 -6.68 7.88 -11.95
N PRO A 45 -7.46 8.94 -11.64
CA PRO A 45 -8.25 8.96 -10.42
C PRO A 45 -9.25 7.80 -10.37
N TYR A 46 -9.30 7.10 -9.23
CA TYR A 46 -10.26 6.01 -8.98
C TYR A 46 -11.71 6.46 -9.13
N GLU A 47 -11.99 7.65 -8.61
CA GLU A 47 -13.28 8.35 -8.77
C GLU A 47 -13.01 9.80 -9.15
N ASN A 48 -13.98 10.45 -9.75
CA ASN A 48 -13.84 11.85 -10.19
C ASN A 48 -13.49 12.75 -8.98
N GLY A 49 -12.38 13.47 -9.08
CA GLY A 49 -11.86 14.33 -8.01
C GLY A 49 -11.19 13.59 -6.84
N SER A 50 -11.06 12.27 -6.91
CA SER A 50 -10.37 11.47 -5.88
C SER A 50 -8.86 11.74 -5.87
N LYS A 51 -8.28 11.63 -4.67
CA LYS A 51 -6.82 11.58 -4.46
C LYS A 51 -6.26 10.17 -4.44
N ILE A 52 -7.05 9.19 -4.86
CA ILE A 52 -6.64 7.80 -5.06
C ILE A 52 -6.43 7.61 -6.56
N PHE A 53 -5.23 7.18 -6.94
CA PHE A 53 -4.84 6.95 -8.32
C PHE A 53 -4.54 5.48 -8.54
N ILE A 54 -5.10 4.92 -9.60
CA ILE A 54 -4.96 3.50 -9.97
C ILE A 54 -4.50 3.36 -11.42
N THR A 55 -4.02 2.17 -11.77
CA THR A 55 -3.64 1.80 -13.16
C THR A 55 -4.55 0.70 -13.73
N GLY A 56 -5.70 0.46 -13.14
CA GLY A 56 -6.55 -0.71 -13.34
C GLY A 56 -6.40 -1.73 -12.20
N GLY A 57 -6.89 -2.94 -12.39
CA GLY A 57 -6.76 -4.01 -11.39
C GLY A 57 -7.95 -4.13 -10.44
N GLU A 58 -9.10 -3.58 -10.81
CA GLU A 58 -10.34 -3.66 -10.04
C GLU A 58 -10.84 -5.11 -9.90
N ASP A 59 -10.36 -6.01 -10.74
CA ASP A 59 -10.65 -7.44 -10.71
C ASP A 59 -9.73 -8.24 -9.75
N ARG A 60 -8.76 -7.59 -9.12
CA ARG A 60 -7.91 -8.22 -8.09
C ARG A 60 -8.72 -8.60 -6.87
N GLU A 61 -8.45 -9.77 -6.31
CA GLU A 61 -9.11 -10.24 -5.07
C GLU A 61 -8.91 -9.31 -3.87
N ASP A 62 -7.76 -8.63 -3.81
CA ASP A 62 -7.38 -7.72 -2.73
C ASP A 62 -7.77 -6.25 -2.99
N PHE A 63 -8.39 -5.94 -4.13
CA PHE A 63 -8.67 -4.57 -4.55
C PHE A 63 -9.52 -3.80 -3.53
N SER A 64 -10.55 -4.42 -2.97
CA SER A 64 -11.39 -3.79 -1.95
C SER A 64 -10.61 -3.42 -0.68
N ASN A 65 -9.64 -4.24 -0.27
CA ASN A 65 -8.75 -3.95 0.85
C ASN A 65 -7.82 -2.78 0.54
N LEU A 66 -7.28 -2.75 -0.68
CA LEU A 66 -6.44 -1.64 -1.14
C LEU A 66 -7.20 -0.32 -1.12
N ILE A 67 -8.40 -0.28 -1.68
CA ILE A 67 -9.24 0.94 -1.71
C ILE A 67 -9.67 1.36 -0.32
N ASN A 68 -10.05 0.44 0.56
CA ASN A 68 -10.38 0.75 1.95
C ASN A 68 -9.22 1.46 2.67
N ALA A 69 -8.02 0.92 2.57
CA ALA A 69 -6.81 1.53 3.15
C ALA A 69 -6.49 2.89 2.50
N ALA A 70 -6.62 2.99 1.17
CA ALA A 70 -6.38 4.22 0.44
C ALA A 70 -7.35 5.34 0.85
N GLN A 71 -8.63 5.03 1.06
CA GLN A 71 -9.64 5.99 1.54
C GLN A 71 -9.29 6.54 2.93
N LYS A 72 -8.85 5.68 3.84
CA LYS A 72 -8.37 6.10 5.16
C LYS A 72 -7.14 7.03 5.06
N ALA A 73 -6.21 6.71 4.16
CA ALA A 73 -5.04 7.54 3.92
C ALA A 73 -5.41 8.92 3.36
N VAL A 74 -6.37 9.00 2.45
CA VAL A 74 -6.87 10.28 1.91
C VAL A 74 -7.49 11.13 3.02
N LYS A 75 -8.26 10.55 3.94
CA LYS A 75 -8.78 11.26 5.13
C LYS A 75 -7.67 11.82 6.01
N CYS A 76 -6.51 11.16 6.04
CA CYS A 76 -5.30 11.64 6.73
C CYS A 76 -4.47 12.65 5.92
N GLY A 77 -4.97 13.10 4.76
CA GLY A 77 -4.34 14.13 3.93
C GLY A 77 -3.32 13.63 2.92
N TYR A 78 -3.27 12.32 2.65
CA TYR A 78 -2.42 11.75 1.61
C TYR A 78 -3.08 11.79 0.23
N SER A 79 -2.25 11.88 -0.81
CA SER A 79 -2.57 11.37 -2.14
C SER A 79 -1.99 9.96 -2.24
N VAL A 80 -2.75 9.03 -2.81
CA VAL A 80 -2.43 7.59 -2.80
C VAL A 80 -2.34 7.06 -4.22
N TYR A 81 -1.22 6.43 -4.53
CA TYR A 81 -1.01 5.70 -5.78
C TYR A 81 -1.03 4.21 -5.45
N VAL A 82 -2.04 3.51 -5.96
CA VAL A 82 -2.16 2.05 -5.85
C VAL A 82 -1.29 1.43 -6.91
N LEU A 83 -0.25 0.73 -6.50
CA LEU A 83 0.72 0.16 -7.41
C LEU A 83 0.17 -1.13 -8.04
N PRO A 84 0.43 -1.36 -9.34
CA PRO A 84 0.09 -2.64 -9.95
C PRO A 84 0.92 -3.76 -9.31
N ASN A 85 0.33 -4.95 -9.21
CA ASN A 85 1.03 -6.14 -8.74
C ASN A 85 1.26 -7.10 -9.92
N PRO A 86 2.34 -6.96 -10.68
CA PRO A 86 2.67 -7.92 -11.74
C PRO A 86 3.08 -9.26 -11.11
N ASN A 87 2.53 -10.35 -11.60
CA ASN A 87 2.57 -11.71 -11.04
C ASN A 87 3.97 -12.31 -10.74
N ALA A 88 5.05 -11.63 -11.02
CA ALA A 88 6.41 -12.13 -10.84
C ALA A 88 7.29 -11.26 -9.93
N VAL A 89 6.79 -10.14 -9.41
CA VAL A 89 7.60 -9.17 -8.67
C VAL A 89 6.97 -8.89 -7.31
N ARG A 90 7.72 -9.09 -6.23
CA ARG A 90 7.34 -8.59 -4.91
C ARG A 90 7.52 -7.08 -4.90
N THR A 91 6.42 -6.35 -4.90
CA THR A 91 6.41 -4.90 -4.85
C THR A 91 5.59 -4.44 -3.65
N ALA A 92 5.82 -3.19 -3.23
CA ALA A 92 4.91 -2.53 -2.31
C ALA A 92 3.54 -2.29 -2.97
N ASP A 93 2.53 -2.04 -2.17
CA ASP A 93 1.17 -1.81 -2.63
C ASP A 93 0.88 -0.34 -2.93
N PHE A 94 1.55 0.59 -2.25
CA PHE A 94 1.26 2.01 -2.32
C PHE A 94 2.50 2.90 -2.37
N ILE A 95 2.35 4.02 -3.10
CA ILE A 95 3.10 5.25 -2.84
C ILE A 95 2.13 6.26 -2.24
N PHE A 96 2.43 6.73 -1.03
CA PHE A 96 1.72 7.82 -0.37
C PHE A 96 2.48 9.12 -0.57
N VAL A 97 1.75 10.18 -0.89
CA VAL A 97 2.32 11.53 -1.05
C VAL A 97 1.60 12.50 -0.14
N ARG A 98 2.35 13.16 0.74
CA ARG A 98 1.84 14.23 1.60
C ARG A 98 2.87 15.33 1.76
N LYS A 99 2.50 16.58 1.48
CA LYS A 99 3.39 17.75 1.55
C LYS A 99 4.74 17.56 0.82
N GLY A 100 4.70 16.91 -0.36
CA GLY A 100 5.89 16.66 -1.17
C GLY A 100 6.76 15.48 -0.68
N VAL A 101 6.38 14.80 0.38
CA VAL A 101 7.07 13.59 0.87
C VAL A 101 6.43 12.36 0.25
N TYR A 102 7.25 11.52 -0.35
CA TYR A 102 6.88 10.25 -1.00
C TYR A 102 7.28 9.10 -0.08
N THR A 103 6.36 8.20 0.19
CA THR A 103 6.59 7.04 1.07
C THR A 103 5.97 5.79 0.47
N LEU A 104 6.73 4.70 0.50
CA LEU A 104 6.34 3.40 -0.03
C LEU A 104 5.82 2.51 1.10
N TYR A 105 4.63 1.90 0.93
CA TYR A 105 4.04 1.00 1.93
C TYR A 105 3.60 -0.33 1.32
N ASP A 106 3.80 -1.39 2.11
CA ASP A 106 3.18 -2.70 1.90
C ASP A 106 1.96 -2.83 2.82
N LEU A 107 0.81 -3.21 2.24
CA LEU A 107 -0.45 -3.32 2.97
C LEU A 107 -0.57 -4.70 3.62
N LYS A 108 -0.90 -4.69 4.91
CA LYS A 108 -1.38 -5.86 5.63
C LYS A 108 -2.73 -5.55 6.25
N THR A 109 -3.78 -6.17 5.73
CA THR A 109 -5.14 -6.04 6.27
C THR A 109 -5.36 -7.02 7.41
N ILE A 110 -5.84 -6.51 8.53
CA ILE A 110 -6.15 -7.29 9.72
C ILE A 110 -7.66 -7.40 9.83
N SER A 111 -8.20 -8.58 9.51
CA SER A 111 -9.62 -8.89 9.52
C SER A 111 -10.03 -9.92 10.58
N GLY A 112 -9.12 -10.35 11.46
CA GLY A 112 -9.35 -11.32 12.51
C GLY A 112 -8.50 -11.09 13.74
N LYS A 113 -8.88 -11.69 14.88
CA LYS A 113 -8.30 -11.41 16.20
C LYS A 113 -6.79 -11.75 16.33
N ASN A 114 -6.25 -12.64 15.49
CA ASN A 114 -4.92 -13.23 15.69
C ASN A 114 -3.96 -13.07 14.52
N SER A 115 -4.24 -12.16 13.59
CA SER A 115 -3.48 -12.11 12.33
C SER A 115 -2.33 -11.09 12.30
N ALA A 116 -2.25 -10.14 13.25
CA ALA A 116 -1.29 -9.05 13.18
C ALA A 116 0.17 -9.52 13.21
N GLU A 117 0.52 -10.44 14.10
CA GLU A 117 1.90 -10.93 14.21
C GLU A 117 2.34 -11.67 12.94
N ASN A 118 1.53 -12.59 12.44
CA ASN A 118 1.83 -13.34 11.22
C ASN A 118 1.94 -12.41 10.01
N ARG A 119 1.04 -11.45 9.88
CA ARG A 119 1.05 -10.48 8.79
C ARG A 119 2.30 -9.59 8.80
N LEU A 120 2.74 -9.17 9.98
CA LEU A 120 3.98 -8.40 10.12
C LEU A 120 5.22 -9.24 9.78
N ILE A 121 5.26 -10.49 10.20
CA ILE A 121 6.36 -11.42 9.86
C ILE A 121 6.42 -11.64 8.34
N GLU A 122 5.28 -11.83 7.68
CA GLU A 122 5.19 -11.98 6.22
C GLU A 122 5.73 -10.76 5.44
N SER A 123 5.71 -9.57 6.05
CA SER A 123 6.19 -8.34 5.41
C SER A 123 7.71 -8.17 5.46
N ILE A 124 8.41 -8.94 6.29
CA ILE A 124 9.87 -8.86 6.42
C ILE A 124 10.51 -9.20 5.07
N GLY A 125 11.37 -8.28 4.60
CA GLY A 125 12.06 -8.41 3.31
C GLY A 125 11.25 -7.97 2.09
N GLN A 126 10.01 -7.46 2.26
CA GLN A 126 9.22 -6.85 1.17
C GLN A 126 9.43 -5.33 1.11
N THR A 127 9.17 -4.67 2.22
CA THR A 127 9.43 -3.23 2.37
C THR A 127 9.90 -2.93 3.80
N ASN A 128 10.48 -1.75 3.99
CA ASN A 128 10.87 -1.27 5.31
C ASN A 128 9.72 -0.56 6.04
N ARG A 129 8.59 -0.37 5.37
CA ARG A 129 7.39 0.31 5.90
C ARG A 129 6.16 -0.53 5.64
N VAL A 130 5.43 -0.82 6.68
CA VAL A 130 4.20 -1.61 6.64
C VAL A 130 3.02 -0.73 7.02
N LEU A 131 1.95 -0.82 6.23
CA LEU A 131 0.65 -0.27 6.57
C LEU A 131 -0.23 -1.39 7.13
N LEU A 132 -0.56 -1.31 8.42
CA LEU A 132 -1.58 -2.16 9.03
C LEU A 132 -2.94 -1.48 8.92
N ASN A 133 -3.85 -2.08 8.16
CA ASN A 133 -5.23 -1.64 8.07
C ASN A 133 -6.13 -2.56 8.88
N ILE A 134 -6.63 -2.07 10.00
CA ILE A 134 -7.51 -2.83 10.89
C ILE A 134 -8.95 -2.67 10.42
N THR A 135 -9.60 -3.79 10.09
CA THR A 135 -10.99 -3.82 9.62
C THR A 135 -11.94 -4.57 10.55
N SER A 136 -11.41 -5.14 11.64
CA SER A 136 -12.16 -5.87 12.66
C SER A 136 -11.80 -5.41 14.07
N ASP A 137 -12.48 -5.93 15.06
CA ASP A 137 -12.10 -5.71 16.45
C ASP A 137 -10.75 -6.37 16.75
N TYR A 138 -9.96 -5.69 17.58
CA TYR A 138 -8.63 -6.15 17.97
C TYR A 138 -8.34 -5.80 19.43
N ASN A 139 -7.36 -6.49 20.00
CA ASN A 139 -6.86 -6.18 21.34
C ASN A 139 -5.65 -5.23 21.20
N PRO A 140 -5.72 -3.98 21.72
CA PRO A 140 -4.63 -3.02 21.58
C PRO A 140 -3.30 -3.49 22.19
N GLY A 141 -3.34 -4.16 23.33
CA GLY A 141 -2.15 -4.67 23.98
C GLY A 141 -1.49 -5.81 23.19
N SER A 142 -2.29 -6.66 22.56
CA SER A 142 -1.79 -7.73 21.69
C SER A 142 -1.17 -7.16 20.42
N LEU A 143 -1.82 -6.18 19.81
CA LEU A 143 -1.31 -5.47 18.63
C LEU A 143 0.03 -4.78 18.93
N ALA A 144 0.12 -4.06 20.05
CA ALA A 144 1.36 -3.39 20.46
C ALA A 144 2.53 -4.39 20.65
N ARG A 145 2.26 -5.55 21.26
CA ARG A 145 3.28 -6.62 21.39
C ARG A 145 3.71 -7.17 20.04
N SER A 146 2.79 -7.37 19.11
CA SER A 146 3.10 -7.86 17.77
C SER A 146 3.96 -6.86 16.99
N ILE A 147 3.66 -5.57 17.07
CA ILE A 147 4.45 -4.49 16.45
C ILE A 147 5.86 -4.44 17.07
N LYS A 148 5.96 -4.52 18.40
CA LYS A 148 7.25 -4.54 19.09
C LYS A 148 8.11 -5.72 18.61
N ARG A 149 7.56 -6.93 18.57
CA ARG A 149 8.27 -8.11 18.07
C ARG A 149 8.71 -7.98 16.63
N TYR A 150 7.89 -7.36 15.78
CA TYR A 150 8.27 -7.09 14.41
C TYR A 150 9.55 -6.24 14.32
N PHE A 151 9.63 -5.14 15.08
CA PHE A 151 10.84 -4.30 15.11
C PHE A 151 12.04 -5.03 15.74
N GLU A 152 11.83 -5.89 16.72
CA GLU A 152 12.89 -6.69 17.34
C GLU A 152 13.48 -7.75 16.38
N ASN A 153 12.64 -8.27 15.48
CA ASN A 153 13.02 -9.35 14.55
C ASN A 153 13.41 -8.85 13.14
N SER A 154 13.27 -7.58 12.86
CA SER A 154 13.60 -6.99 11.56
C SER A 154 14.65 -5.91 11.71
N SER A 155 15.83 -6.13 11.12
CA SER A 155 16.91 -5.13 11.10
C SER A 155 16.64 -3.97 10.13
N THR A 156 15.66 -4.09 9.24
CA THR A 156 15.37 -3.13 8.18
C THR A 156 14.05 -2.39 8.37
N ALA A 157 13.22 -2.77 9.34
CA ALA A 157 11.95 -2.11 9.62
C ALA A 157 12.15 -0.66 10.05
N ILE A 158 11.45 0.28 9.39
CA ILE A 158 11.53 1.71 9.67
C ILE A 158 10.23 2.18 10.34
N GLU A 159 9.08 1.73 9.84
CA GLU A 159 7.77 2.25 10.25
C GLU A 159 6.67 1.21 10.14
N VAL A 160 5.74 1.24 11.08
CA VAL A 160 4.44 0.60 10.96
C VAL A 160 3.40 1.71 11.09
N LEU A 161 2.71 2.02 9.98
CA LEU A 161 1.57 2.93 9.97
C LEU A 161 0.31 2.13 10.27
N LEU A 162 -0.50 2.62 11.21
CA LEU A 162 -1.71 1.93 11.65
C LEU A 162 -2.95 2.73 11.29
N PHE A 163 -3.87 2.13 10.53
CA PHE A 163 -5.22 2.61 10.34
C PHE A 163 -6.20 1.75 11.14
N GLN A 164 -6.90 2.40 12.05
CA GLN A 164 -7.91 1.77 12.88
C GLN A 164 -9.19 1.49 12.08
N ARG A 165 -10.01 0.59 12.59
CA ARG A 165 -11.38 0.42 12.13
C ARG A 165 -12.13 1.75 12.30
N GLU A 166 -12.85 2.17 11.26
CA GLU A 166 -13.77 3.29 11.40
C GLU A 166 -14.95 2.83 12.26
N GLU A 167 -15.17 3.50 13.36
CA GLU A 167 -16.44 3.40 14.08
C GLU A 167 -17.52 3.93 13.13
N ASN A 168 -18.49 3.12 12.79
CA ASN A 168 -19.68 3.59 12.10
C ASN A 168 -20.28 4.64 13.02
N GLY A 169 -20.20 5.91 12.63
CA GLY A 169 -20.85 6.99 13.35
C GLY A 169 -22.32 6.65 13.42
N VAL A 170 -22.79 6.28 14.59
CA VAL A 170 -24.18 6.32 14.90
C VAL A 170 -24.49 7.79 14.95
N ASP A 171 -25.00 8.33 13.84
CA ASP A 171 -25.68 9.61 13.84
C ASP A 171 -26.84 9.48 14.83
N ASN A 172 -26.59 9.93 16.05
CA ASN A 172 -27.66 10.17 16.97
C ASN A 172 -28.44 11.40 16.47
N PRO A 173 -29.74 11.27 16.32
CA PRO A 173 -30.59 12.36 15.86
C PRO A 173 -30.59 13.57 16.76
#